data_d217fa1e08b7b9446a3b116c7844e7ff
#
_entry.id   d217fa1e08b7b9446a3b116c7844e7ff
#
_cell.length_a   1.000
_cell.length_b   1.000
_cell.length_c   1.000
_cell.angle_alpha   90.00
_cell.angle_beta   90.00
_cell.angle_gamma   90.00
#
_symmetry.space_group_name_H-M   'P 1'
#
loop_
_entity.id
_entity.type
_entity.pdbx_description
1 polymer ?
#
loop_
_entity_poly.entity_id
_entity_poly.type
_entity_poly.pdbx_seq_one_letter_code
_entity_poly.pdbx_strand_id
1 'polypeptide(L)'
;MLLSLEALINRKLSTEPAFIEKDKVLRFCDLYSAVAHQVQALTGAPDVIGLLAQNSLDWVIADLAITATGRTFVPLPSFFSLDQIKHIAADANIGLFLYDEVHLNSVTVTGRPSRLITIANSDEEASFDVVPGGMRIIYTSGTTGQPKGVQLGEAQLNFTIEALAKAISATKNDRYLSVLPFALLLEELCGLHVPLMVGGTCIIDSDAAEAVASGRVSALQEAAIAMQPSVMVLVPELLRAWCASLVLSQERAPESLRVVAVGGAKTPLEVISLAGDLGLPAFEGYGLSECGSVVALNTPVAVRAGTVGRPLPGLDVKIIDGEITVAGPNVMSGYLDKELHKGRLATGDLGDIDEDGFLIVHGRKDSVLVNGFGRNVSPEWIEAMLTNDFRIARAVLAHGKDGLFCALIVPTALGQAFFNKDDYADNLAALRELCASVPDYAKPDDFICVGVEEAAAADLFTVSGRPRRRDINNFIKLKFTEAINV
;
A
#
# COMPACT_ATOMS: atom_id res chain seq x y z
N MET A 1 14.40 -14.19 15.38
CA MET A 1 15.19 -13.45 14.36
C MET A 1 14.41 -13.44 13.06
N LEU A 2 14.39 -12.32 12.34
CA LEU A 2 13.79 -12.28 11.01
C LEU A 2 14.56 -13.16 10.01
N LEU A 3 13.81 -13.87 9.14
CA LEU A 3 14.39 -14.75 8.11
C LEU A 3 15.31 -14.00 7.14
N SER A 4 15.04 -12.74 6.85
CA SER A 4 15.87 -11.89 6.02
C SER A 4 17.23 -11.58 6.65
N LEU A 5 17.29 -11.32 7.97
CA LEU A 5 18.56 -11.14 8.71
C LEU A 5 19.35 -12.44 8.77
N GLU A 6 18.70 -13.58 9.02
CA GLU A 6 19.35 -14.88 8.96
C GLU A 6 19.97 -15.15 7.59
N ALA A 7 19.22 -14.86 6.54
CA ALA A 7 19.68 -15.00 5.17
C ALA A 7 20.86 -14.06 4.83
N LEU A 8 20.85 -12.83 5.34
CA LEU A 8 21.96 -11.87 5.19
C LEU A 8 23.25 -12.41 5.89
N ILE A 9 23.13 -12.88 7.13
CA ILE A 9 24.25 -13.45 7.88
C ILE A 9 24.84 -14.67 7.15
N ASN A 10 23.99 -15.54 6.62
CA ASN A 10 24.42 -16.72 5.86
C ASN A 10 25.07 -16.36 4.52
N ARG A 11 24.84 -15.15 3.99
CA ARG A 11 25.43 -14.64 2.75
C ARG A 11 26.48 -13.53 2.96
N LYS A 12 26.98 -13.33 4.16
CA LYS A 12 27.92 -12.25 4.51
C LYS A 12 29.20 -12.19 3.69
N LEU A 13 29.55 -13.25 2.96
CA LEU A 13 30.69 -13.30 2.05
C LEU A 13 30.28 -13.28 0.57
N SER A 14 28.98 -13.21 0.27
CA SER A 14 28.49 -13.22 -1.11
C SER A 14 28.70 -11.87 -1.78
N THR A 15 29.23 -11.93 -2.99
CA THR A 15 29.43 -10.77 -3.87
C THR A 15 28.26 -10.54 -4.83
N GLU A 16 27.19 -11.32 -4.71
CA GLU A 16 25.96 -11.12 -5.48
C GLU A 16 25.26 -9.81 -5.06
N PRO A 17 24.59 -9.10 -6.00
CA PRO A 17 23.84 -7.90 -5.67
C PRO A 17 22.66 -8.21 -4.75
N ALA A 18 22.55 -7.47 -3.64
CA ALA A 18 21.38 -7.49 -2.77
C ALA A 18 20.43 -6.34 -3.11
N PHE A 19 20.98 -5.13 -3.24
CA PHE A 19 20.22 -3.92 -3.61
C PHE A 19 20.92 -3.12 -4.70
N ILE A 20 20.11 -2.46 -5.53
CA ILE A 20 20.57 -1.51 -6.55
C ILE A 20 19.77 -0.23 -6.38
N GLU A 21 20.45 0.91 -6.34
CA GLU A 21 19.85 2.24 -6.35
C GLU A 21 20.60 3.12 -7.36
N LYS A 22 19.93 3.45 -8.46
CA LYS A 22 20.60 4.15 -9.58
C LYS A 22 21.86 3.39 -10.04
N ASP A 23 23.01 4.02 -9.95
CA ASP A 23 24.30 3.42 -10.32
C ASP A 23 25.03 2.70 -9.17
N LYS A 24 24.44 2.71 -7.96
CA LYS A 24 25.02 2.08 -6.79
C LYS A 24 24.52 0.64 -6.66
N VAL A 25 25.45 -0.29 -6.51
CA VAL A 25 25.17 -1.70 -6.24
C VAL A 25 25.67 -2.04 -4.85
N LEU A 26 24.77 -2.44 -3.97
CA LEU A 26 25.08 -2.94 -2.64
C LEU A 26 25.01 -4.47 -2.66
N ARG A 27 26.17 -5.12 -2.50
CA ARG A 27 26.28 -6.58 -2.48
C ARG A 27 25.94 -7.12 -1.09
N PHE A 28 25.66 -8.41 -0.99
CA PHE A 28 25.35 -9.01 0.33
C PHE A 28 26.49 -8.81 1.34
N CYS A 29 27.76 -8.94 0.94
CA CYS A 29 28.91 -8.69 1.82
C CYS A 29 28.98 -7.23 2.28
N ASP A 30 28.75 -6.29 1.38
CA ASP A 30 28.79 -4.86 1.67
C ASP A 30 27.60 -4.45 2.56
N LEU A 31 26.41 -5.01 2.27
CA LEU A 31 25.20 -4.81 3.11
C LEU A 31 25.42 -5.33 4.53
N TYR A 32 26.01 -6.53 4.68
CA TYR A 32 26.31 -7.09 6.00
C TYR A 32 27.24 -6.17 6.80
N SER A 33 28.32 -5.69 6.17
CA SER A 33 29.27 -4.76 6.79
C SER A 33 28.59 -3.44 7.19
N ALA A 34 27.81 -2.85 6.28
CA ALA A 34 27.08 -1.60 6.55
C ALA A 34 26.07 -1.75 7.70
N VAL A 35 25.32 -2.86 7.74
CA VAL A 35 24.41 -3.17 8.84
C VAL A 35 25.17 -3.33 10.15
N ALA A 36 26.33 -4.00 10.16
CA ALA A 36 27.14 -4.18 11.36
C ALA A 36 27.62 -2.84 11.93
N HIS A 37 28.10 -1.93 11.09
CA HIS A 37 28.48 -0.58 11.53
C HIS A 37 27.30 0.21 12.07
N GLN A 38 26.13 0.12 11.42
CA GLN A 38 24.93 0.80 11.88
C GLN A 38 24.42 0.23 13.21
N VAL A 39 24.52 -1.10 13.44
CA VAL A 39 24.23 -1.73 14.75
C VAL A 39 25.13 -1.15 15.84
N GLN A 40 26.44 -1.01 15.57
CA GLN A 40 27.37 -0.37 16.51
C GLN A 40 26.99 1.09 16.79
N ALA A 41 26.62 1.84 15.74
CA ALA A 41 26.18 3.24 15.88
C ALA A 41 24.88 3.39 16.69
N LEU A 42 24.08 2.34 16.79
CA LEU A 42 22.88 2.30 17.63
C LEU A 42 23.14 1.83 19.08
N THR A 43 24.41 1.58 19.46
CA THR A 43 24.77 1.24 20.84
C THR A 43 24.32 2.37 21.79
N GLY A 44 23.55 2.02 22.84
CA GLY A 44 22.99 2.99 23.79
C GLY A 44 21.81 3.80 23.25
N ALA A 45 21.32 3.53 22.05
CA ALA A 45 20.09 4.16 21.55
C ALA A 45 18.85 3.72 22.35
N PRO A 46 17.80 4.55 22.40
CA PRO A 46 16.53 4.19 23.05
C PRO A 46 15.87 2.94 22.45
N ASP A 47 14.91 2.36 23.20
CA ASP A 47 14.23 1.12 22.80
C ASP A 47 13.30 1.31 21.57
N VAL A 48 12.75 2.52 21.38
CA VAL A 48 11.85 2.83 20.27
C VAL A 48 12.52 3.79 19.31
N ILE A 49 12.70 3.35 18.06
CA ILE A 49 13.35 4.11 16.99
C ILE A 49 12.36 4.33 15.85
N GLY A 50 12.15 5.60 15.49
CA GLY A 50 11.41 6.00 14.31
C GLY A 50 12.34 6.19 13.12
N LEU A 51 11.89 5.83 11.91
CA LEU A 51 12.59 6.09 10.66
C LEU A 51 11.67 6.86 9.71
N LEU A 52 12.08 8.07 9.36
CA LEU A 52 11.38 8.94 8.41
C LEU A 52 12.34 9.35 7.29
N ALA A 53 12.33 8.61 6.21
CA ALA A 53 13.19 8.83 5.05
C ALA A 53 12.56 8.27 3.77
N GLN A 54 13.02 8.77 2.63
CA GLN A 54 12.69 8.18 1.32
C GLN A 54 13.37 6.81 1.15
N ASN A 55 12.84 6.01 0.21
CA ASN A 55 13.48 4.74 -0.14
C ASN A 55 14.92 4.98 -0.60
N SER A 56 15.85 4.27 0.02
CA SER A 56 17.28 4.37 -0.28
C SER A 56 18.03 3.16 0.30
N LEU A 57 19.28 2.99 -0.09
CA LEU A 57 20.16 2.02 0.56
C LEU A 57 20.34 2.31 2.05
N ASP A 58 20.37 3.60 2.44
CA ASP A 58 20.45 4.01 3.85
C ASP A 58 19.21 3.57 4.64
N TRP A 59 18.01 3.68 4.04
CA TRP A 59 16.77 3.21 4.65
C TRP A 59 16.83 1.70 4.94
N VAL A 60 17.27 0.91 3.97
CA VAL A 60 17.43 -0.56 4.10
C VAL A 60 18.40 -0.93 5.23
N ILE A 61 19.56 -0.26 5.27
CA ILE A 61 20.58 -0.50 6.29
C ILE A 61 20.05 -0.14 7.68
N ALA A 62 19.32 0.99 7.79
CA ALA A 62 18.73 1.44 9.06
C ALA A 62 17.69 0.43 9.57
N ASP A 63 16.77 -0.04 8.71
CA ASP A 63 15.76 -1.04 9.07
C ASP A 63 16.41 -2.33 9.61
N LEU A 64 17.34 -2.90 8.83
CA LEU A 64 18.02 -4.14 9.21
C LEU A 64 18.82 -3.99 10.51
N ALA A 65 19.47 -2.83 10.70
CA ALA A 65 20.23 -2.56 11.92
C ALA A 65 19.32 -2.39 13.14
N ILE A 66 18.22 -1.62 13.04
CA ILE A 66 17.25 -1.47 14.13
C ILE A 66 16.69 -2.85 14.49
N THR A 67 16.28 -3.62 13.50
CA THR A 67 15.76 -4.98 13.67
C THR A 67 16.76 -5.90 14.34
N ALA A 68 18.03 -5.86 13.92
CA ALA A 68 19.10 -6.68 14.50
C ALA A 68 19.37 -6.36 15.98
N THR A 69 19.10 -5.14 16.41
CA THR A 69 19.28 -4.72 17.82
C THR A 69 18.13 -5.13 18.75
N GLY A 70 17.07 -5.79 18.22
CA GLY A 70 15.90 -6.19 19.01
C GLY A 70 15.02 -5.02 19.51
N ARG A 71 15.21 -3.82 18.96
CA ARG A 71 14.45 -2.62 19.32
C ARG A 71 13.09 -2.59 18.62
N THR A 72 12.20 -1.76 19.16
CA THR A 72 10.93 -1.45 18.50
C THR A 72 11.18 -0.46 17.37
N PHE A 73 10.79 -0.85 16.18
CA PHE A 73 10.93 -0.07 14.94
C PHE A 73 9.59 0.55 14.54
N VAL A 74 9.59 1.84 14.22
CA VAL A 74 8.44 2.60 13.74
C VAL A 74 8.78 3.22 12.38
N PRO A 75 8.48 2.56 11.26
CA PRO A 75 8.63 3.16 9.94
C PRO A 75 7.52 4.20 9.73
N LEU A 76 7.91 5.41 9.30
CA LEU A 76 6.98 6.50 9.04
C LEU A 76 6.95 6.81 7.54
N PRO A 77 5.80 6.67 6.88
CA PRO A 77 5.65 7.15 5.50
C PRO A 77 5.90 8.65 5.38
N SER A 78 6.67 9.05 4.37
CA SER A 78 7.04 10.45 4.09
C SER A 78 5.82 11.36 3.80
N PHE A 79 4.70 10.78 3.43
CA PHE A 79 3.45 11.50 3.16
C PHE A 79 2.61 11.79 4.41
N PHE A 80 3.02 11.41 5.61
CA PHE A 80 2.30 11.80 6.83
C PHE A 80 2.44 13.30 7.08
N SER A 81 1.34 13.92 7.54
CA SER A 81 1.37 15.32 7.92
C SER A 81 2.21 15.54 9.20
N LEU A 82 2.66 16.77 9.41
CA LEU A 82 3.42 17.12 10.61
C LEU A 82 2.67 16.79 11.90
N ASP A 83 1.35 16.95 11.92
CA ASP A 83 0.53 16.62 13.10
C ASP A 83 0.43 15.11 13.31
N GLN A 84 0.36 14.33 12.24
CA GLN A 84 0.42 12.86 12.32
C GLN A 84 1.79 12.39 12.84
N ILE A 85 2.88 12.97 12.35
CA ILE A 85 4.24 12.64 12.80
C ILE A 85 4.40 12.97 14.27
N LYS A 86 3.92 14.14 14.74
CA LYS A 86 3.93 14.52 16.18
C LYS A 86 3.10 13.54 17.02
N HIS A 87 1.90 13.20 16.55
CA HIS A 87 1.05 12.24 17.22
C HIS A 87 1.76 10.89 17.37
N ILE A 88 2.30 10.33 16.29
CA ILE A 88 3.02 9.05 16.28
C ILE A 88 4.24 9.10 17.19
N ALA A 89 5.00 10.19 17.17
CA ALA A 89 6.17 10.37 18.03
C ALA A 89 5.84 10.30 19.52
N ALA A 90 4.67 10.86 19.89
CA ALA A 90 4.18 10.83 21.27
C ALA A 90 3.55 9.47 21.62
N ASP A 91 2.68 8.95 20.77
CA ASP A 91 1.91 7.71 20.96
C ASP A 91 2.84 6.49 21.09
N ALA A 92 3.80 6.32 20.15
CA ALA A 92 4.79 5.25 20.20
C ALA A 92 5.96 5.54 21.17
N ASN A 93 5.97 6.69 21.81
CA ASN A 93 7.08 7.14 22.65
C ASN A 93 8.46 7.01 21.97
N ILE A 94 8.56 7.48 20.71
CA ILE A 94 9.81 7.40 19.95
C ILE A 94 10.92 8.15 20.68
N GLY A 95 12.00 7.45 21.01
CA GLY A 95 13.15 8.00 21.73
C GLY A 95 14.25 8.55 20.83
N LEU A 96 14.32 8.06 19.57
CA LEU A 96 15.28 8.51 18.56
C LEU A 96 14.61 8.45 17.18
N PHE A 97 14.74 9.53 16.39
CA PHE A 97 14.44 9.51 14.97
C PHE A 97 15.71 9.32 14.14
N LEU A 98 15.66 8.40 13.19
CA LEU A 98 16.55 8.37 12.04
C LEU A 98 15.83 9.03 10.86
N TYR A 99 16.53 9.88 10.10
CA TYR A 99 15.90 10.65 9.02
C TYR A 99 16.90 10.96 7.90
N ASP A 100 16.41 11.26 6.69
CA ASP A 100 17.18 11.82 5.59
C ASP A 100 17.12 13.36 5.59
N GLU A 101 17.96 14.01 4.78
CA GLU A 101 18.05 15.48 4.74
C GLU A 101 16.72 16.16 4.40
N VAL A 102 15.90 15.53 3.56
CA VAL A 102 14.59 16.05 3.12
C VAL A 102 13.63 16.19 4.30
N HIS A 103 13.69 15.29 5.28
CA HIS A 103 12.77 15.21 6.41
C HIS A 103 13.25 15.88 7.69
N LEU A 104 14.35 16.62 7.66
CA LEU A 104 14.90 17.35 8.84
C LEU A 104 13.81 18.18 9.55
N ASN A 105 13.05 18.99 8.82
CA ASN A 105 12.02 19.85 9.38
C ASN A 105 10.89 19.02 10.02
N SER A 106 10.48 17.93 9.39
CA SER A 106 9.42 17.05 9.87
C SER A 106 9.78 16.36 11.19
N VAL A 107 11.05 16.02 11.38
CA VAL A 107 11.53 15.40 12.60
C VAL A 107 11.76 16.45 13.70
N THR A 108 12.31 17.61 13.36
CA THR A 108 12.62 18.69 14.31
C THR A 108 11.36 19.16 15.08
N VAL A 109 10.21 19.23 14.42
CA VAL A 109 8.95 19.65 15.05
C VAL A 109 8.44 18.68 16.12
N THR A 110 8.97 17.45 16.19
CA THR A 110 8.62 16.47 17.24
C THR A 110 9.30 16.76 18.57
N GLY A 111 10.39 17.53 18.57
CA GLY A 111 11.22 17.79 19.75
C GLY A 111 11.98 16.56 20.27
N ARG A 112 12.01 15.47 19.51
CA ARG A 112 12.70 14.23 19.90
C ARG A 112 14.15 14.23 19.41
N PRO A 113 15.07 13.50 20.07
CA PRO A 113 16.40 13.25 19.57
C PRO A 113 16.36 12.69 18.14
N SER A 114 17.23 13.20 17.29
CA SER A 114 17.23 12.80 15.87
C SER A 114 18.66 12.70 15.33
N ARG A 115 18.86 11.80 14.34
CA ARG A 115 20.13 11.55 13.67
C ARG A 115 19.91 11.35 12.19
N LEU A 116 20.71 12.01 11.39
CA LEU A 116 20.77 11.78 9.95
C LEU A 116 21.23 10.32 9.68
N ILE A 117 20.50 9.62 8.80
CA ILE A 117 20.96 8.31 8.31
C ILE A 117 22.07 8.54 7.28
N THR A 118 23.18 7.86 7.47
CA THR A 118 24.30 7.84 6.53
C THR A 118 24.95 6.47 6.57
N ILE A 119 25.34 5.95 5.40
CA ILE A 119 26.16 4.74 5.35
C ILE A 119 27.52 5.07 5.96
N ALA A 120 27.83 4.42 7.06
CA ALA A 120 29.18 4.49 7.61
C ALA A 120 30.12 3.70 6.71
N ASN A 121 30.92 4.39 5.92
CA ASN A 121 32.02 3.77 5.20
C ASN A 121 33.18 3.60 6.20
N SER A 122 33.46 2.38 6.60
CA SER A 122 34.61 2.03 7.42
C SER A 122 35.31 0.82 6.78
N ASP A 123 36.63 0.90 6.68
CA ASP A 123 37.45 -0.22 6.23
C ASP A 123 37.66 -1.28 7.34
N GLU A 124 37.06 -1.06 8.54
CA GLU A 124 37.17 -1.99 9.66
C GLU A 124 36.16 -3.15 9.49
N GLU A 125 36.60 -4.37 9.75
CA GLU A 125 35.75 -5.54 9.82
C GLU A 125 34.79 -5.37 11.01
N ALA A 126 33.47 -5.25 10.72
CA ALA A 126 32.44 -5.19 11.72
C ALA A 126 31.59 -6.46 11.68
N SER A 127 31.14 -6.88 12.85
CA SER A 127 30.18 -7.97 13.01
C SER A 127 29.11 -7.58 14.04
N PHE A 128 27.99 -8.26 14.02
CA PHE A 128 26.91 -8.04 14.98
C PHE A 128 26.24 -9.35 15.36
N ASP A 129 25.72 -9.37 16.58
CA ASP A 129 24.81 -10.40 17.06
C ASP A 129 23.39 -9.88 16.95
N VAL A 130 22.45 -10.76 16.62
CA VAL A 130 21.04 -10.41 16.55
C VAL A 130 20.40 -10.58 17.92
N VAL A 131 19.83 -9.52 18.44
CA VAL A 131 19.00 -9.53 19.65
C VAL A 131 17.56 -9.84 19.26
N PRO A 132 16.99 -11.00 19.68
CA PRO A 132 15.62 -11.34 19.32
C PRO A 132 14.59 -10.50 20.09
N GLY A 133 13.34 -10.47 19.58
CA GLY A 133 12.21 -9.88 20.29
C GLY A 133 11.85 -8.45 19.84
N GLY A 134 12.48 -7.96 18.79
CA GLY A 134 12.11 -6.68 18.20
C GLY A 134 10.64 -6.66 17.74
N MET A 135 10.00 -5.49 17.93
CA MET A 135 8.64 -5.22 17.49
C MET A 135 8.64 -4.20 16.36
N ARG A 136 7.67 -4.32 15.47
CA ARG A 136 7.38 -3.31 14.45
C ARG A 136 6.02 -2.69 14.73
N ILE A 137 5.94 -1.35 14.77
CA ILE A 137 4.68 -0.64 14.94
C ILE A 137 4.35 0.07 13.64
N ILE A 138 3.31 -0.41 12.97
CA ILE A 138 2.83 0.14 11.70
C ILE A 138 1.63 1.03 11.97
N TYR A 139 1.74 2.31 11.62
CA TYR A 139 0.65 3.25 11.78
C TYR A 139 -0.28 3.24 10.57
N THR A 140 -1.56 3.00 10.83
CA THR A 140 -2.61 3.01 9.81
C THR A 140 -3.51 4.23 10.01
N SER A 141 -3.99 4.82 8.90
CA SER A 141 -5.00 5.88 8.95
C SER A 141 -6.31 5.29 9.44
N GLY A 142 -6.57 5.38 10.76
CA GLY A 142 -7.83 4.92 11.35
C GLY A 142 -9.04 5.71 10.82
N THR A 143 -10.22 5.09 10.83
CA THR A 143 -11.51 5.73 10.47
C THR A 143 -11.85 6.95 11.34
N THR A 144 -11.17 7.11 12.48
CA THR A 144 -11.34 8.21 13.45
C THR A 144 -10.45 9.43 13.19
N GLY A 145 -9.63 9.41 12.12
CA GLY A 145 -8.73 10.52 11.74
C GLY A 145 -7.36 10.52 12.43
N GLN A 146 -7.20 9.82 13.55
CA GLN A 146 -5.88 9.66 14.19
C GLN A 146 -5.28 8.29 13.81
N PRO A 147 -4.01 8.23 13.38
CA PRO A 147 -3.32 6.97 13.10
C PRO A 147 -3.28 6.06 14.34
N LYS A 148 -3.44 4.75 14.13
CA LYS A 148 -3.34 3.72 15.18
C LYS A 148 -2.13 2.84 14.93
N GLY A 149 -1.34 2.57 15.97
CA GLY A 149 -0.16 1.72 15.89
C GLY A 149 -0.50 0.23 16.01
N VAL A 150 -0.32 -0.52 14.93
CA VAL A 150 -0.44 -1.98 14.87
C VAL A 150 0.87 -2.62 15.26
N GLN A 151 0.86 -3.51 16.25
CA GLN A 151 2.05 -4.18 16.77
C GLN A 151 2.26 -5.53 16.10
N LEU A 152 3.40 -5.70 15.44
CA LEU A 152 3.82 -6.93 14.77
C LEU A 152 5.19 -7.38 15.29
N GLY A 153 5.26 -8.60 15.78
CA GLY A 153 6.52 -9.21 16.17
C GLY A 153 7.17 -10.01 15.03
N GLU A 154 8.35 -10.53 15.29
CA GLU A 154 9.12 -11.32 14.32
C GLU A 154 8.35 -12.53 13.78
N ALA A 155 7.53 -13.19 14.61
CA ALA A 155 6.77 -14.35 14.19
C ALA A 155 5.72 -14.03 13.12
N GLN A 156 5.00 -12.91 13.29
CA GLN A 156 4.02 -12.44 12.34
C GLN A 156 4.67 -12.07 11.00
N LEU A 157 5.78 -11.33 11.06
CA LEU A 157 6.52 -10.90 9.87
C LEU A 157 7.12 -12.10 9.12
N ASN A 158 7.78 -13.03 9.84
CA ASN A 158 8.37 -14.24 9.25
C ASN A 158 7.33 -15.09 8.54
N PHE A 159 6.17 -15.27 9.14
CA PHE A 159 5.08 -16.02 8.50
C PHE A 159 4.70 -15.38 7.15
N THR A 160 4.50 -14.06 7.13
CA THR A 160 4.09 -13.37 5.90
C THR A 160 5.21 -13.39 4.85
N ILE A 161 6.47 -13.16 5.23
CA ILE A 161 7.63 -13.21 4.33
C ILE A 161 7.72 -14.60 3.66
N GLU A 162 7.62 -15.67 4.46
CA GLU A 162 7.71 -17.04 3.95
C GLU A 162 6.51 -17.40 3.07
N ALA A 163 5.29 -17.03 3.50
CA ALA A 163 4.07 -17.30 2.74
C ALA A 163 4.05 -16.57 1.40
N LEU A 164 4.49 -15.31 1.34
CA LEU A 164 4.61 -14.54 0.11
C LEU A 164 5.66 -15.15 -0.83
N ALA A 165 6.84 -15.46 -0.31
CA ALA A 165 7.90 -16.09 -1.11
C ALA A 165 7.41 -17.40 -1.75
N LYS A 166 6.68 -18.23 -1.00
CA LYS A 166 6.07 -19.47 -1.51
C LYS A 166 4.98 -19.19 -2.54
N ALA A 167 4.08 -18.24 -2.27
CA ALA A 167 2.94 -17.93 -3.13
C ALA A 167 3.38 -17.48 -4.52
N ILE A 168 4.43 -16.67 -4.62
CA ILE A 168 4.95 -16.20 -5.90
C ILE A 168 6.12 -17.06 -6.43
N SER A 169 6.46 -18.17 -5.74
CA SER A 169 7.63 -19.00 -6.06
C SER A 169 8.91 -18.17 -6.21
N ALA A 170 9.17 -17.32 -5.23
CA ALA A 170 10.33 -16.43 -5.24
C ALA A 170 11.65 -17.18 -5.22
N THR A 171 12.63 -16.72 -5.99
CA THR A 171 13.95 -17.34 -6.15
C THR A 171 15.06 -16.29 -6.11
N LYS A 172 16.30 -16.75 -6.00
CA LYS A 172 17.49 -15.89 -6.09
C LYS A 172 17.67 -15.18 -7.45
N ASN A 173 16.97 -15.63 -8.48
CA ASN A 173 17.04 -15.02 -9.81
C ASN A 173 16.04 -13.88 -9.96
N ASP A 174 15.20 -13.65 -8.96
CA ASP A 174 14.21 -12.56 -9.01
C ASP A 174 14.87 -11.20 -8.82
N ARG A 175 14.37 -10.26 -9.61
CA ARG A 175 14.69 -8.84 -9.57
C ARG A 175 13.41 -8.09 -9.20
N TYR A 176 13.34 -7.64 -7.97
CA TYR A 176 12.20 -6.86 -7.48
C TYR A 176 12.42 -5.38 -7.80
N LEU A 177 11.45 -4.72 -8.45
CA LEU A 177 11.47 -3.27 -8.62
C LEU A 177 10.57 -2.63 -7.56
N SER A 178 11.20 -1.92 -6.62
CA SER A 178 10.54 -1.19 -5.54
C SER A 178 10.22 0.23 -5.99
N VAL A 179 8.93 0.54 -6.07
CA VAL A 179 8.44 1.87 -6.45
C VAL A 179 7.54 2.49 -5.37
N LEU A 180 7.03 1.70 -4.44
CA LEU A 180 6.24 2.20 -3.32
C LEU A 180 7.14 2.51 -2.11
N PRO A 181 6.71 3.38 -1.16
CA PRO A 181 7.49 3.66 0.04
C PRO A 181 7.73 2.40 0.91
N PHE A 182 8.98 2.13 1.29
CA PHE A 182 9.32 1.03 2.20
C PHE A 182 8.65 1.15 3.56
N ALA A 183 8.30 2.34 3.99
CA ALA A 183 7.53 2.54 5.21
C ALA A 183 6.10 1.96 5.16
N LEU A 184 5.64 1.51 3.98
CA LEU A 184 4.42 0.71 3.83
C LEU A 184 4.75 -0.77 4.01
N LEU A 185 4.12 -1.42 4.97
CA LEU A 185 4.43 -2.80 5.33
C LEU A 185 4.44 -3.77 4.14
N LEU A 186 3.54 -3.60 3.16
CA LEU A 186 3.51 -4.45 1.97
C LEU A 186 4.80 -4.31 1.16
N GLU A 187 5.24 -3.08 0.90
CA GLU A 187 6.45 -2.82 0.12
C GLU A 187 7.69 -3.28 0.88
N GLU A 188 7.74 -3.03 2.19
CA GLU A 188 8.82 -3.47 3.05
C GLU A 188 9.00 -5.00 3.01
N LEU A 189 7.89 -5.76 3.17
CA LEU A 189 7.95 -7.22 3.12
C LEU A 189 8.33 -7.74 1.74
N CYS A 190 7.70 -7.22 0.67
CA CYS A 190 7.90 -7.69 -0.69
C CYS A 190 9.21 -7.20 -1.31
N GLY A 191 9.60 -5.93 -1.07
CA GLY A 191 10.76 -5.30 -1.69
C GLY A 191 12.07 -5.47 -0.93
N LEU A 192 12.00 -5.64 0.41
CA LEU A 192 13.19 -5.79 1.22
C LEU A 192 13.33 -7.23 1.72
N HIS A 193 12.37 -7.72 2.49
CA HIS A 193 12.56 -8.97 3.23
C HIS A 193 12.46 -10.23 2.38
N VAL A 194 11.52 -10.31 1.43
CA VAL A 194 11.40 -11.47 0.54
C VAL A 194 12.64 -11.62 -0.36
N PRO A 195 13.11 -10.59 -1.09
CA PRO A 195 14.34 -10.69 -1.88
C PRO A 195 15.55 -11.11 -1.04
N LEU A 196 15.78 -10.49 0.12
CA LEU A 196 16.88 -10.87 1.00
C LEU A 196 16.80 -12.34 1.42
N MET A 197 15.62 -12.82 1.82
CA MET A 197 15.45 -14.20 2.28
C MET A 197 15.80 -15.20 1.19
N VAL A 198 15.38 -14.98 -0.05
CA VAL A 198 15.66 -15.92 -1.15
C VAL A 198 17.00 -15.70 -1.81
N GLY A 199 17.69 -14.59 -1.54
CA GLY A 199 18.96 -14.20 -2.17
C GLY A 199 18.78 -13.52 -3.54
N GLY A 200 17.61 -12.95 -3.79
CA GLY A 200 17.30 -12.14 -4.97
C GLY A 200 17.81 -10.70 -4.83
N THR A 201 17.54 -9.87 -5.83
CA THR A 201 17.97 -8.47 -5.89
C THR A 201 16.76 -7.54 -5.83
N CYS A 202 16.81 -6.53 -4.96
CA CYS A 202 15.86 -5.42 -4.99
C CYS A 202 16.48 -4.20 -5.69
N ILE A 203 15.70 -3.58 -6.58
CA ILE A 203 16.07 -2.35 -7.29
C ILE A 203 15.16 -1.24 -6.73
N ILE A 204 15.75 -0.20 -6.19
CA ILE A 204 15.04 0.93 -5.58
C ILE A 204 14.88 2.02 -6.63
N ASP A 205 13.64 2.32 -7.01
CA ASP A 205 13.28 3.41 -7.95
C ASP A 205 11.95 4.06 -7.54
N SER A 206 11.97 4.79 -6.43
CA SER A 206 10.80 5.57 -5.98
C SER A 206 10.49 6.76 -6.89
N ASP A 207 11.47 7.22 -7.68
CA ASP A 207 11.30 8.36 -8.61
C ASP A 207 10.24 8.03 -9.68
N ALA A 208 10.11 6.74 -10.07
CA ALA A 208 9.13 6.30 -11.05
C ALA A 208 7.68 6.51 -10.57
N ALA A 209 7.37 6.14 -9.33
CA ALA A 209 6.02 6.33 -8.77
C ALA A 209 5.70 7.82 -8.55
N GLU A 210 6.66 8.61 -8.09
CA GLU A 210 6.51 10.06 -7.92
C GLU A 210 6.29 10.76 -9.27
N ALA A 211 7.01 10.34 -10.31
CA ALA A 211 6.83 10.86 -11.66
C ALA A 211 5.42 10.55 -12.21
N VAL A 212 4.89 9.34 -11.96
CA VAL A 212 3.49 9.00 -12.34
C VAL A 212 2.50 9.87 -11.57
N ALA A 213 2.70 10.07 -10.28
CA ALA A 213 1.85 10.93 -9.45
C ALA A 213 1.85 12.40 -9.92
N SER A 214 2.98 12.87 -10.48
CA SER A 214 3.12 14.20 -11.10
C SER A 214 2.65 14.28 -12.57
N GLY A 215 2.11 13.18 -13.13
CA GLY A 215 1.50 13.13 -14.47
C GLY A 215 2.35 12.49 -15.57
N ARG A 216 3.60 12.05 -15.30
CA ARG A 216 4.43 11.32 -16.27
C ARG A 216 4.12 9.82 -16.22
N VAL A 217 3.02 9.44 -16.86
CA VAL A 217 2.49 8.05 -16.81
C VAL A 217 3.43 6.99 -17.43
N SER A 218 4.37 7.41 -18.30
CA SER A 218 5.37 6.52 -18.92
C SER A 218 6.49 6.08 -17.96
N ALA A 219 6.65 6.73 -16.81
CA ALA A 219 7.78 6.52 -15.93
C ALA A 219 7.94 5.07 -15.45
N LEU A 220 6.84 4.37 -15.16
CA LEU A 220 6.88 2.94 -14.79
C LEU A 220 7.36 2.05 -15.94
N GLN A 221 6.92 2.32 -17.18
CA GLN A 221 7.37 1.58 -18.35
C GLN A 221 8.86 1.80 -18.61
N GLU A 222 9.31 3.06 -18.52
CA GLU A 222 10.72 3.41 -18.67
C GLU A 222 11.60 2.70 -17.66
N ALA A 223 11.21 2.71 -16.38
CA ALA A 223 11.91 2.01 -15.31
C ALA A 223 11.91 0.49 -15.51
N ALA A 224 10.77 -0.10 -15.88
CA ALA A 224 10.66 -1.53 -16.13
C ALA A 224 11.50 -1.98 -17.35
N ILE A 225 11.56 -1.21 -18.41
CA ILE A 225 12.43 -1.48 -19.56
C ILE A 225 13.91 -1.39 -19.17
N ALA A 226 14.29 -0.36 -18.43
CA ALA A 226 15.68 -0.15 -18.03
C ALA A 226 16.19 -1.23 -17.05
N MET A 227 15.36 -1.60 -16.07
CA MET A 227 15.75 -2.44 -14.94
C MET A 227 15.40 -3.93 -15.12
N GLN A 228 14.53 -4.27 -16.07
CA GLN A 228 14.12 -5.66 -16.35
C GLN A 228 13.71 -6.42 -15.07
N PRO A 229 12.72 -5.94 -14.31
CA PRO A 229 12.27 -6.62 -13.11
C PRO A 229 11.49 -7.90 -13.45
N SER A 230 11.48 -8.84 -12.50
CA SER A 230 10.61 -10.02 -12.56
C SER A 230 9.39 -9.91 -11.63
N VAL A 231 9.49 -9.10 -10.58
CA VAL A 231 8.47 -8.94 -9.55
C VAL A 231 8.30 -7.47 -9.17
N MET A 232 7.06 -7.04 -8.98
CA MET A 232 6.71 -5.71 -8.47
C MET A 232 5.46 -5.78 -7.61
N VAL A 233 5.26 -4.74 -6.79
CA VAL A 233 3.97 -4.46 -6.12
C VAL A 233 3.48 -3.09 -6.58
N LEU A 234 2.21 -3.00 -6.91
CA LEU A 234 1.56 -1.75 -7.31
C LEU A 234 0.26 -1.53 -6.53
N VAL A 235 -0.14 -0.28 -6.44
CA VAL A 235 -1.52 0.08 -6.12
C VAL A 235 -2.35 0.15 -7.40
N PRO A 236 -3.69 0.00 -7.35
CA PRO A 236 -4.54 0.01 -8.55
C PRO A 236 -4.36 1.24 -9.43
N GLU A 237 -4.12 2.41 -8.83
CA GLU A 237 -3.91 3.67 -9.55
C GLU A 237 -2.65 3.63 -10.42
N LEU A 238 -1.55 3.07 -9.91
CA LEU A 238 -0.30 2.93 -10.66
C LEU A 238 -0.44 1.88 -11.77
N LEU A 239 -1.12 0.75 -11.52
CA LEU A 239 -1.40 -0.23 -12.55
C LEU A 239 -2.21 0.39 -13.70
N ARG A 240 -3.26 1.14 -13.36
CA ARG A 240 -4.11 1.82 -14.34
C ARG A 240 -3.33 2.85 -15.16
N ALA A 241 -2.49 3.66 -14.51
CA ALA A 241 -1.64 4.64 -15.18
C ALA A 241 -0.66 3.94 -16.15
N TRP A 242 -0.09 2.83 -15.74
CA TRP A 242 0.80 2.05 -16.60
C TRP A 242 0.07 1.43 -17.80
N CYS A 243 -1.10 0.83 -17.60
CA CYS A 243 -1.95 0.36 -18.71
C CYS A 243 -2.26 1.49 -19.69
N ALA A 244 -2.64 2.68 -19.20
CA ALA A 244 -2.92 3.82 -20.06
C ALA A 244 -1.67 4.25 -20.86
N SER A 245 -0.49 4.26 -20.25
CA SER A 245 0.78 4.54 -20.92
C SER A 245 1.06 3.55 -22.05
N LEU A 246 0.90 2.24 -21.77
CA LEU A 246 1.13 1.17 -22.78
C LEU A 246 0.16 1.27 -23.95
N VAL A 247 -1.10 1.59 -23.71
CA VAL A 247 -2.10 1.81 -24.77
C VAL A 247 -1.72 3.01 -25.63
N LEU A 248 -1.32 4.13 -25.02
CA LEU A 248 -0.95 5.35 -25.74
C LEU A 248 0.33 5.19 -26.58
N SER A 249 1.33 4.48 -26.04
CA SER A 249 2.58 4.21 -26.76
C SER A 249 2.51 3.03 -27.73
N GLN A 250 1.41 2.25 -27.71
CA GLN A 250 1.27 0.98 -28.45
C GLN A 250 2.37 -0.04 -28.11
N GLU A 251 2.86 0.00 -26.88
CA GLU A 251 3.87 -0.91 -26.36
C GLU A 251 3.24 -2.02 -25.51
N ARG A 252 4.07 -2.97 -25.15
CA ARG A 252 3.75 -4.04 -24.19
C ARG A 252 4.68 -3.98 -23.00
N ALA A 253 4.24 -4.56 -21.89
CA ALA A 253 5.09 -4.72 -20.72
C ALA A 253 6.33 -5.58 -21.03
N PRO A 254 7.45 -5.38 -20.32
CA PRO A 254 8.65 -6.20 -20.46
C PRO A 254 8.38 -7.69 -20.17
N GLU A 255 8.91 -8.58 -21.01
CA GLU A 255 8.77 -10.04 -20.84
C GLU A 255 9.44 -10.59 -19.58
N SER A 256 10.33 -9.81 -18.95
CA SER A 256 10.96 -10.17 -17.68
C SER A 256 9.97 -10.28 -16.51
N LEU A 257 8.84 -9.55 -16.59
CA LEU A 257 7.82 -9.56 -15.55
C LEU A 257 7.09 -10.90 -15.49
N ARG A 258 7.06 -11.48 -14.29
CA ARG A 258 6.30 -12.71 -14.01
C ARG A 258 5.23 -12.53 -12.93
N VAL A 259 5.37 -11.51 -12.06
CA VAL A 259 4.40 -11.16 -11.03
C VAL A 259 4.35 -9.66 -10.82
N VAL A 260 3.18 -9.07 -11.00
CA VAL A 260 2.83 -7.73 -10.55
C VAL A 260 1.71 -7.88 -9.53
N ALA A 261 2.05 -7.90 -8.23
CA ALA A 261 1.03 -7.97 -7.19
C ALA A 261 0.33 -6.62 -7.05
N VAL A 262 -0.99 -6.62 -6.96
CA VAL A 262 -1.80 -5.40 -6.86
C VAL A 262 -2.62 -5.43 -5.59
N GLY A 263 -2.48 -4.40 -4.76
CA GLY A 263 -3.19 -4.36 -3.47
C GLY A 263 -3.38 -2.96 -2.91
N GLY A 264 -3.96 -2.89 -1.72
CA GLY A 264 -4.24 -1.63 -1.01
C GLY A 264 -5.61 -1.03 -1.25
N ALA A 265 -6.24 -1.32 -2.40
CA ALA A 265 -7.62 -1.00 -2.72
C ALA A 265 -8.18 -2.02 -3.73
N LYS A 266 -9.50 -2.01 -3.97
CA LYS A 266 -10.14 -2.88 -4.96
C LYS A 266 -9.69 -2.45 -6.37
N THR A 267 -9.26 -3.42 -7.17
CA THR A 267 -8.89 -3.20 -8.56
C THR A 267 -10.08 -3.49 -9.46
N PRO A 268 -10.45 -2.58 -10.37
CA PRO A 268 -11.47 -2.86 -11.37
C PRO A 268 -11.08 -4.05 -12.24
N LEU A 269 -12.07 -4.93 -12.51
CA LEU A 269 -11.84 -6.17 -13.28
C LEU A 269 -11.31 -5.89 -14.69
N GLU A 270 -11.80 -4.83 -15.31
CA GLU A 270 -11.41 -4.39 -16.64
C GLU A 270 -9.95 -3.94 -16.68
N VAL A 271 -9.44 -3.33 -15.60
CA VAL A 271 -8.03 -2.94 -15.47
C VAL A 271 -7.13 -4.17 -15.37
N ILE A 272 -7.54 -5.19 -14.61
CA ILE A 272 -6.81 -6.49 -14.54
C ILE A 272 -6.81 -7.18 -15.90
N SER A 273 -7.96 -7.19 -16.60
CA SER A 273 -8.07 -7.78 -17.94
C SER A 273 -7.17 -7.05 -18.93
N LEU A 274 -7.26 -5.72 -18.97
CA LEU A 274 -6.42 -4.89 -19.85
C LEU A 274 -4.93 -5.07 -19.56
N ALA A 275 -4.55 -5.14 -18.28
CA ALA A 275 -3.17 -5.42 -17.87
C ALA A 275 -2.66 -6.73 -18.50
N GLY A 276 -3.47 -7.80 -18.44
CA GLY A 276 -3.16 -9.09 -19.08
C GLY A 276 -2.99 -8.99 -20.59
N ASP A 277 -3.89 -8.26 -21.28
CA ASP A 277 -3.80 -8.04 -22.72
C ASP A 277 -2.54 -7.26 -23.12
N LEU A 278 -2.05 -6.38 -22.23
CA LEU A 278 -0.83 -5.60 -22.43
C LEU A 278 0.45 -6.33 -21.99
N GLY A 279 0.34 -7.56 -21.46
CA GLY A 279 1.47 -8.37 -21.01
C GLY A 279 1.90 -8.11 -19.56
N LEU A 280 1.10 -7.37 -18.77
CA LEU A 280 1.32 -7.20 -17.33
C LEU A 280 0.69 -8.39 -16.59
N PRO A 281 1.47 -9.25 -15.92
CA PRO A 281 0.95 -10.35 -15.12
C PRO A 281 0.45 -9.84 -13.75
N ALA A 282 -0.70 -9.14 -13.77
CA ALA A 282 -1.29 -8.49 -12.60
C ALA A 282 -2.10 -9.49 -11.76
N PHE A 283 -1.78 -9.57 -10.45
CA PHE A 283 -2.42 -10.46 -9.48
C PHE A 283 -2.96 -9.65 -8.31
N GLU A 284 -4.28 -9.56 -8.20
CA GLU A 284 -4.92 -8.85 -7.09
C GLU A 284 -4.78 -9.62 -5.79
N GLY A 285 -4.47 -8.91 -4.71
CA GLY A 285 -4.38 -9.43 -3.35
C GLY A 285 -5.17 -8.60 -2.35
N TYR A 286 -5.41 -9.18 -1.18
CA TYR A 286 -6.11 -8.56 -0.06
C TYR A 286 -5.31 -8.70 1.21
N GLY A 287 -5.31 -7.63 2.00
CA GLY A 287 -4.71 -7.64 3.31
C GLY A 287 -4.88 -6.33 4.06
N LEU A 288 -4.42 -6.34 5.30
CA LEU A 288 -4.45 -5.22 6.21
C LEU A 288 -3.26 -5.33 7.16
N SER A 289 -2.82 -4.20 7.71
CA SER A 289 -1.67 -4.18 8.63
C SER A 289 -1.87 -5.07 9.84
N GLU A 290 -3.11 -5.17 10.33
CA GLU A 290 -3.53 -6.01 11.45
C GLU A 290 -3.36 -7.53 11.18
N CYS A 291 -3.17 -7.91 9.93
CA CYS A 291 -2.88 -9.30 9.50
C CYS A 291 -1.54 -9.38 8.76
N GLY A 292 -0.52 -8.62 9.19
CA GLY A 292 0.82 -8.70 8.62
C GLY A 292 0.86 -8.42 7.12
N SER A 293 0.03 -7.51 6.64
CA SER A 293 -0.06 -6.99 5.29
C SER A 293 -0.87 -7.82 4.28
N VAL A 294 -0.71 -9.15 4.21
CA VAL A 294 -1.36 -9.98 3.18
C VAL A 294 -2.12 -11.13 3.82
N VAL A 295 -3.38 -11.29 3.41
CA VAL A 295 -4.28 -12.39 3.83
C VAL A 295 -4.53 -13.34 2.66
N ALA A 296 -4.77 -12.81 1.46
CA ALA A 296 -5.06 -13.60 0.26
C ALA A 296 -4.37 -12.98 -0.96
N LEU A 297 -4.03 -13.80 -1.94
CA LEU A 297 -3.36 -13.36 -3.16
C LEU A 297 -3.72 -14.29 -4.33
N ASN A 298 -4.10 -13.71 -5.47
CA ASN A 298 -4.04 -14.38 -6.74
C ASN A 298 -2.58 -14.64 -7.14
N THR A 299 -2.29 -15.78 -7.73
CA THR A 299 -0.92 -16.20 -8.09
C THR A 299 -0.90 -16.78 -9.49
N PRO A 300 0.27 -16.91 -10.13
CA PRO A 300 0.37 -17.54 -11.47
C PRO A 300 -0.24 -18.94 -11.56
N VAL A 301 -0.29 -19.68 -10.43
CA VAL A 301 -0.80 -21.06 -10.38
C VAL A 301 -2.25 -21.17 -9.88
N ALA A 302 -2.79 -20.09 -9.31
CA ALA A 302 -4.16 -20.04 -8.79
C ALA A 302 -4.71 -18.61 -8.92
N VAL A 303 -5.33 -18.31 -10.04
CA VAL A 303 -5.91 -17.00 -10.36
C VAL A 303 -7.38 -17.14 -10.71
N ARG A 304 -8.19 -16.20 -10.17
CA ARG A 304 -9.60 -16.05 -10.54
C ARG A 304 -9.96 -14.57 -10.58
N ALA A 305 -10.39 -14.13 -11.74
CA ALA A 305 -10.82 -12.75 -11.96
C ALA A 305 -12.00 -12.37 -11.03
N GLY A 306 -12.00 -11.16 -10.51
CA GLY A 306 -13.01 -10.66 -9.57
C GLY A 306 -12.86 -11.14 -8.13
N THR A 307 -11.79 -11.91 -7.83
CA THR A 307 -11.43 -12.33 -6.48
C THR A 307 -10.06 -11.77 -6.09
N VAL A 308 -9.77 -11.76 -4.81
CA VAL A 308 -8.45 -11.39 -4.28
C VAL A 308 -7.53 -12.60 -4.07
N GLY A 309 -7.85 -13.72 -4.73
CA GLY A 309 -7.10 -14.97 -4.63
C GLY A 309 -7.51 -15.85 -3.45
N ARG A 310 -6.69 -16.86 -3.20
CA ARG A 310 -6.89 -17.75 -2.05
C ARG A 310 -6.16 -17.23 -0.82
N PRO A 311 -6.70 -17.48 0.40
CA PRO A 311 -5.96 -17.22 1.62
C PRO A 311 -4.57 -17.85 1.60
N LEU A 312 -3.58 -17.14 2.14
CA LEU A 312 -2.22 -17.67 2.28
C LEU A 312 -2.25 -18.96 3.12
N PRO A 313 -1.48 -19.99 2.74
CA PRO A 313 -1.43 -21.25 3.47
C PRO A 313 -1.05 -21.03 4.93
N GLY A 314 -1.83 -21.64 5.86
CA GLY A 314 -1.64 -21.50 7.30
C GLY A 314 -2.55 -20.45 7.96
N LEU A 315 -3.35 -19.71 7.17
CA LEU A 315 -4.40 -18.85 7.69
C LEU A 315 -5.76 -19.56 7.70
N ASP A 316 -6.52 -19.35 8.76
CA ASP A 316 -7.93 -19.76 8.86
C ASP A 316 -8.82 -18.51 8.62
N VAL A 317 -9.26 -18.34 7.37
CA VAL A 317 -10.15 -17.26 6.96
C VAL A 317 -11.58 -17.79 6.91
N LYS A 318 -12.50 -17.08 7.57
CA LYS A 318 -13.94 -17.44 7.61
C LYS A 318 -14.80 -16.22 7.40
N ILE A 319 -15.98 -16.41 6.84
CA ILE A 319 -17.03 -15.43 6.79
C ILE A 319 -17.96 -15.65 7.97
N ILE A 320 -18.06 -14.67 8.85
CA ILE A 320 -18.96 -14.68 10.02
C ILE A 320 -19.87 -13.47 9.94
N ASP A 321 -21.17 -13.69 9.86
CA ASP A 321 -22.16 -12.62 9.66
C ASP A 321 -21.83 -11.68 8.47
N GLY A 322 -21.34 -12.26 7.36
CA GLY A 322 -20.93 -11.54 6.16
C GLY A 322 -19.55 -10.84 6.27
N GLU A 323 -18.93 -10.87 7.44
CA GLU A 323 -17.63 -10.24 7.68
C GLU A 323 -16.47 -11.23 7.51
N ILE A 324 -15.42 -10.80 6.83
CA ILE A 324 -14.17 -11.54 6.70
C ILE A 324 -13.48 -11.55 8.06
N THR A 325 -13.19 -12.74 8.56
CA THR A 325 -12.47 -12.92 9.82
C THR A 325 -11.24 -13.78 9.62
N VAL A 326 -10.13 -13.43 10.28
CA VAL A 326 -8.83 -14.07 10.09
C VAL A 326 -8.29 -14.57 11.43
N ALA A 327 -7.83 -15.82 11.45
CA ALA A 327 -7.00 -16.36 12.52
C ALA A 327 -5.75 -16.98 11.90
N GLY A 328 -4.61 -16.76 12.51
CA GLY A 328 -3.35 -17.31 12.01
C GLY A 328 -2.13 -16.60 12.60
N PRO A 329 -0.94 -17.07 12.23
CA PRO A 329 0.31 -16.57 12.78
C PRO A 329 0.64 -15.12 12.39
N ASN A 330 0.00 -14.56 11.34
CA ASN A 330 0.20 -13.18 10.87
C ASN A 330 -0.67 -12.16 11.58
N VAL A 331 -1.63 -12.58 12.42
CA VAL A 331 -2.51 -11.64 13.13
C VAL A 331 -1.70 -10.87 14.17
N MET A 332 -1.88 -9.55 14.19
CA MET A 332 -1.18 -8.62 15.08
C MET A 332 -1.21 -9.04 16.55
N SER A 333 -0.22 -8.59 17.31
CA SER A 333 -0.23 -8.74 18.77
C SER A 333 -1.29 -7.85 19.44
N GLY A 334 -1.68 -6.75 18.80
CA GLY A 334 -2.68 -5.79 19.27
C GLY A 334 -2.38 -4.39 18.73
N TYR A 335 -3.24 -3.44 19.08
CA TYR A 335 -2.92 -2.03 18.91
C TYR A 335 -2.08 -1.54 20.09
N LEU A 336 -1.26 -0.53 19.81
CA LEU A 336 -0.51 0.15 20.88
C LEU A 336 -1.51 0.68 21.94
N ASP A 337 -1.14 0.59 23.21
CA ASP A 337 -1.94 1.00 24.38
C ASP A 337 -3.30 0.29 24.54
N LYS A 338 -3.48 -0.87 23.90
CA LYS A 338 -4.64 -1.73 24.08
C LYS A 338 -4.24 -3.13 24.56
N GLU A 339 -5.23 -3.86 25.06
CA GLU A 339 -5.04 -5.27 25.39
C GLU A 339 -4.56 -6.08 24.18
N LEU A 340 -3.71 -7.06 24.46
CA LEU A 340 -3.21 -7.98 23.43
C LEU A 340 -4.38 -8.67 22.74
N HIS A 341 -4.31 -8.70 21.42
CA HIS A 341 -5.30 -9.41 20.61
C HIS A 341 -5.17 -10.92 20.83
N LYS A 342 -6.29 -11.60 20.99
CA LYS A 342 -6.34 -13.06 21.14
C LYS A 342 -7.37 -13.64 20.20
N GLY A 343 -6.98 -14.67 19.47
CA GLY A 343 -7.89 -15.46 18.65
C GLY A 343 -8.11 -14.91 17.24
N ARG A 344 -9.37 -14.87 16.81
CA ARG A 344 -9.79 -14.50 15.47
C ARG A 344 -10.03 -13.00 15.38
N LEU A 345 -9.42 -12.36 14.39
CA LEU A 345 -9.61 -10.93 14.10
C LEU A 345 -10.81 -10.75 13.17
N ALA A 346 -11.73 -9.87 13.52
CA ALA A 346 -12.74 -9.32 12.64
C ALA A 346 -12.12 -8.14 11.88
N THR A 347 -12.11 -8.23 10.55
CA THR A 347 -11.35 -7.28 9.71
C THR A 347 -12.09 -5.96 9.48
N GLY A 348 -13.41 -5.95 9.68
CA GLY A 348 -14.29 -4.85 9.27
C GLY A 348 -14.58 -4.85 7.77
N ASP A 349 -14.14 -5.86 7.02
CA ASP A 349 -14.42 -6.02 5.59
C ASP A 349 -15.47 -7.11 5.37
N LEU A 350 -16.41 -6.86 4.47
CA LEU A 350 -17.43 -7.81 4.05
C LEU A 350 -16.91 -8.64 2.86
N GLY A 351 -17.30 -9.91 2.81
CA GLY A 351 -16.88 -10.77 1.71
C GLY A 351 -17.50 -12.17 1.75
N ASP A 352 -17.11 -12.96 0.77
CA ASP A 352 -17.47 -14.37 0.61
C ASP A 352 -16.24 -15.21 0.24
N ILE A 353 -16.36 -16.53 0.44
CA ILE A 353 -15.40 -17.51 -0.07
C ILE A 353 -16.16 -18.44 -1.00
N ASP A 354 -15.71 -18.55 -2.25
CA ASP A 354 -16.36 -19.43 -3.22
C ASP A 354 -16.05 -20.92 -2.97
N GLU A 355 -16.69 -21.81 -3.76
CA GLU A 355 -16.56 -23.26 -3.64
C GLU A 355 -15.12 -23.77 -3.83
N ASP A 356 -14.29 -23.04 -4.55
CA ASP A 356 -12.87 -23.36 -4.79
C ASP A 356 -11.92 -22.67 -3.82
N GLY A 357 -12.45 -21.95 -2.82
CA GLY A 357 -11.69 -21.31 -1.77
C GLY A 357 -11.08 -19.94 -2.13
N PHE A 358 -11.56 -19.28 -3.20
CA PHE A 358 -11.16 -17.93 -3.52
C PHE A 358 -11.95 -16.91 -2.71
N LEU A 359 -11.25 -15.94 -2.13
CA LEU A 359 -11.84 -14.86 -1.33
C LEU A 359 -12.34 -13.72 -2.23
N ILE A 360 -13.56 -13.29 -2.00
CA ILE A 360 -14.21 -12.17 -2.67
C ILE A 360 -14.43 -11.08 -1.63
N VAL A 361 -13.91 -9.88 -1.88
CA VAL A 361 -14.08 -8.71 -0.99
C VAL A 361 -15.16 -7.79 -1.57
N HIS A 362 -16.17 -7.50 -0.78
CA HIS A 362 -17.29 -6.64 -1.19
C HIS A 362 -17.10 -5.17 -0.79
N GLY A 363 -16.39 -4.90 0.30
CA GLY A 363 -16.10 -3.56 0.80
C GLY A 363 -16.08 -3.48 2.32
N ARG A 364 -16.01 -2.25 2.85
CA ARG A 364 -15.96 -2.01 4.31
C ARG A 364 -17.35 -2.07 4.95
N LYS A 365 -17.46 -2.77 6.06
CA LYS A 365 -18.69 -2.82 6.87
C LYS A 365 -19.17 -1.42 7.32
N ASP A 366 -18.21 -0.59 7.74
CA ASP A 366 -18.47 0.78 8.20
C ASP A 366 -18.75 1.77 7.06
N SER A 367 -18.50 1.38 5.80
CA SER A 367 -18.72 2.22 4.62
C SER A 367 -20.04 1.94 3.94
N VAL A 368 -20.75 0.88 4.30
CA VAL A 368 -22.04 0.51 3.68
C VAL A 368 -23.01 1.68 3.73
N LEU A 369 -23.51 2.07 2.56
CA LEU A 369 -24.55 3.08 2.43
C LEU A 369 -25.92 2.41 2.44
N VAL A 370 -26.88 3.03 3.10
CA VAL A 370 -28.28 2.57 3.12
C VAL A 370 -29.10 3.53 2.29
N ASN A 371 -29.73 3.07 1.22
CA ASN A 371 -30.59 3.92 0.41
C ASN A 371 -31.94 4.19 1.10
N GLY A 372 -32.73 5.10 0.53
CA GLY A 372 -34.08 5.48 1.06
C GLY A 372 -35.04 4.31 1.18
N PHE A 373 -34.78 3.13 0.60
CA PHE A 373 -35.58 1.91 0.70
C PHE A 373 -34.99 0.89 1.70
N GLY A 374 -34.01 1.27 2.49
CA GLY A 374 -33.36 0.39 3.49
C GLY A 374 -32.44 -0.68 2.91
N ARG A 375 -32.01 -0.55 1.65
CA ARG A 375 -31.09 -1.50 1.01
C ARG A 375 -29.63 -1.08 1.20
N ASN A 376 -28.82 -2.05 1.58
CA ASN A 376 -27.37 -1.87 1.76
C ASN A 376 -26.66 -1.85 0.40
N VAL A 377 -25.77 -0.88 0.20
CA VAL A 377 -24.93 -0.75 -0.99
C VAL A 377 -23.48 -0.53 -0.53
N SER A 378 -22.57 -1.36 -1.01
CA SER A 378 -21.12 -1.11 -0.84
C SER A 378 -20.68 -0.02 -1.82
N PRO A 379 -20.26 1.15 -1.35
CA PRO A 379 -19.84 2.22 -2.23
C PRO A 379 -18.61 1.82 -3.07
N GLU A 380 -17.70 1.04 -2.50
CA GLU A 380 -16.48 0.59 -3.17
C GLU A 380 -16.78 -0.21 -4.45
N TRP A 381 -17.91 -0.93 -4.48
CA TRP A 381 -18.35 -1.64 -5.66
C TRP A 381 -18.71 -0.69 -6.81
N ILE A 382 -19.47 0.36 -6.51
CA ILE A 382 -19.86 1.36 -7.51
C ILE A 382 -18.66 2.22 -7.93
N GLU A 383 -17.83 2.62 -6.96
CA GLU A 383 -16.63 3.41 -7.19
C GLU A 383 -15.65 2.69 -8.13
N ALA A 384 -15.47 1.37 -7.94
CA ALA A 384 -14.66 0.55 -8.84
C ALA A 384 -15.23 0.55 -10.26
N MET A 385 -16.56 0.44 -10.44
CA MET A 385 -17.18 0.48 -11.77
C MET A 385 -17.03 1.84 -12.44
N LEU A 386 -17.23 2.92 -11.72
CA LEU A 386 -17.07 4.27 -12.24
C LEU A 386 -15.61 4.53 -12.66
N THR A 387 -14.66 4.05 -11.87
CA THR A 387 -13.23 4.22 -12.17
C THR A 387 -12.70 3.28 -13.26
N ASN A 388 -13.50 2.37 -13.82
CA ASN A 388 -13.17 1.65 -15.06
C ASN A 388 -13.02 2.61 -16.25
N ASP A 389 -13.74 3.71 -16.25
CA ASP A 389 -13.59 4.73 -17.29
C ASP A 389 -12.31 5.55 -17.07
N PHE A 390 -11.42 5.54 -18.06
CA PHE A 390 -10.14 6.29 -18.00
C PHE A 390 -10.31 7.82 -17.93
N ARG A 391 -11.52 8.34 -18.15
CA ARG A 391 -11.86 9.75 -17.93
C ARG A 391 -12.05 10.10 -16.46
N ILE A 392 -12.24 9.10 -15.58
CA ILE A 392 -12.47 9.29 -14.14
C ILE A 392 -11.19 8.91 -13.38
N ALA A 393 -10.55 9.88 -12.77
CA ALA A 393 -9.39 9.66 -11.91
C ALA A 393 -9.80 9.02 -10.57
N ARG A 394 -10.88 9.55 -9.96
CA ARG A 394 -11.43 9.05 -8.70
C ARG A 394 -12.94 9.19 -8.69
N ALA A 395 -13.62 8.24 -8.05
CA ALA A 395 -15.04 8.29 -7.80
C ALA A 395 -15.33 7.92 -6.34
N VAL A 396 -16.27 8.59 -5.71
CA VAL A 396 -16.74 8.28 -4.35
C VAL A 396 -18.24 8.33 -4.32
N LEU A 397 -18.87 7.22 -3.96
CA LEU A 397 -20.32 7.19 -3.75
C LEU A 397 -20.66 7.60 -2.31
N ALA A 398 -21.60 8.52 -2.16
CA ALA A 398 -22.00 9.05 -0.88
C ALA A 398 -23.52 9.31 -0.85
N HIS A 399 -24.06 9.65 0.32
CA HIS A 399 -25.42 10.13 0.41
C HIS A 399 -25.55 11.53 -0.18
N GLY A 400 -26.42 11.66 -1.16
CA GLY A 400 -26.87 12.92 -1.73
C GLY A 400 -28.09 13.49 -0.98
N LYS A 401 -28.94 14.20 -1.71
CA LYS A 401 -30.20 14.78 -1.19
C LYS A 401 -31.26 13.68 -1.02
N ASP A 402 -32.08 13.78 0.02
CA ASP A 402 -33.27 12.95 0.25
C ASP A 402 -33.01 11.42 0.30
N GLY A 403 -31.83 10.99 0.72
CA GLY A 403 -31.45 9.57 0.81
C GLY A 403 -31.09 8.92 -0.54
N LEU A 404 -30.96 9.72 -1.60
CA LEU A 404 -30.43 9.32 -2.89
C LEU A 404 -28.92 9.20 -2.86
N PHE A 405 -28.32 8.54 -3.85
CA PHE A 405 -26.88 8.42 -3.96
C PHE A 405 -26.28 9.48 -4.89
N CYS A 406 -25.24 10.13 -4.44
CA CYS A 406 -24.44 11.09 -5.22
C CYS A 406 -23.03 10.55 -5.44
N ALA A 407 -22.58 10.55 -6.70
CA ALA A 407 -21.21 10.24 -7.05
C ALA A 407 -20.36 11.52 -7.09
N LEU A 408 -19.35 11.63 -6.23
CA LEU A 408 -18.32 12.65 -6.38
C LEU A 408 -17.29 12.13 -7.39
N ILE A 409 -17.09 12.86 -8.48
CA ILE A 409 -16.21 12.49 -9.60
C ILE A 409 -15.03 13.45 -9.66
N VAL A 410 -13.82 12.92 -9.64
CA VAL A 410 -12.61 13.68 -9.97
C VAL A 410 -12.16 13.21 -11.36
N PRO A 411 -12.26 14.06 -12.41
CA PRO A 411 -11.90 13.66 -13.75
C PRO A 411 -10.39 13.63 -13.96
N THR A 412 -9.94 12.80 -14.91
CA THR A 412 -8.58 12.92 -15.49
C THR A 412 -8.51 14.13 -16.41
N ALA A 413 -7.31 14.47 -16.90
CA ALA A 413 -7.15 15.50 -17.92
C ALA A 413 -8.00 15.22 -19.18
N LEU A 414 -8.15 13.94 -19.57
CA LEU A 414 -9.03 13.52 -20.66
C LEU A 414 -10.52 13.66 -20.30
N GLY A 415 -10.87 13.49 -19.04
CA GLY A 415 -12.25 13.55 -18.57
C GLY A 415 -12.77 14.97 -18.35
N GLN A 416 -11.90 15.94 -18.15
CA GLN A 416 -12.33 17.34 -17.88
C GLN A 416 -13.22 17.92 -18.97
N ALA A 417 -12.93 17.65 -20.24
CA ALA A 417 -13.73 18.10 -21.36
C ALA A 417 -15.09 17.38 -21.47
N PHE A 418 -15.15 16.13 -20.99
CA PHE A 418 -16.35 15.29 -21.05
C PHE A 418 -17.35 15.65 -19.93
N PHE A 419 -16.87 15.87 -18.71
CA PHE A 419 -17.73 16.22 -17.57
C PHE A 419 -18.05 17.72 -17.51
N ASN A 420 -18.19 18.38 -18.67
CA ASN A 420 -18.55 19.79 -18.75
C ASN A 420 -19.98 20.03 -18.25
N LYS A 421 -20.21 21.18 -17.59
CA LYS A 421 -21.48 21.47 -16.90
C LYS A 421 -22.70 21.53 -17.82
N ASP A 422 -22.52 21.72 -19.11
CA ASP A 422 -23.61 21.92 -20.06
C ASP A 422 -24.35 20.63 -20.45
N ASP A 423 -23.79 19.45 -20.16
CA ASP A 423 -24.34 18.13 -20.52
C ASP A 423 -24.63 17.27 -19.29
N TYR A 424 -25.20 17.87 -18.24
CA TYR A 424 -25.45 17.16 -16.96
C TYR A 424 -26.22 15.85 -17.11
N ALA A 425 -27.32 15.85 -17.87
CA ALA A 425 -28.17 14.66 -18.04
C ALA A 425 -27.45 13.54 -18.78
N ASP A 426 -26.70 13.88 -19.82
CA ASP A 426 -25.92 12.93 -20.62
C ASP A 426 -24.74 12.36 -19.79
N ASN A 427 -24.08 13.19 -19.00
CA ASN A 427 -23.04 12.76 -18.09
C ASN A 427 -23.56 11.82 -17.00
N LEU A 428 -24.72 12.11 -16.40
CA LEU A 428 -25.34 11.22 -15.42
C LEU A 428 -25.76 9.88 -16.07
N ALA A 429 -26.32 9.93 -17.27
CA ALA A 429 -26.69 8.73 -18.02
C ALA A 429 -25.43 7.85 -18.32
N ALA A 430 -24.34 8.47 -18.74
CA ALA A 430 -23.07 7.77 -18.96
C ALA A 430 -22.52 7.13 -17.67
N LEU A 431 -22.55 7.84 -16.54
CA LEU A 431 -22.13 7.28 -15.23
C LEU A 431 -23.01 6.08 -14.82
N ARG A 432 -24.32 6.16 -15.05
CA ARG A 432 -25.25 5.05 -14.79
C ARG A 432 -25.03 3.87 -15.74
N GLU A 433 -24.62 4.11 -16.97
CA GLU A 433 -24.27 3.07 -17.93
C GLU A 433 -22.98 2.32 -17.54
N LEU A 434 -21.98 3.00 -17.01
CA LEU A 434 -20.80 2.35 -16.43
C LEU A 434 -21.19 1.39 -15.28
N CYS A 435 -22.30 1.67 -14.61
CA CYS A 435 -22.87 0.83 -13.57
C CYS A 435 -23.98 -0.11 -14.09
N ALA A 436 -24.02 -0.48 -15.39
CA ALA A 436 -25.11 -1.28 -15.98
C ALA A 436 -25.29 -2.64 -15.31
N SER A 437 -24.22 -3.26 -14.83
CA SER A 437 -24.26 -4.59 -14.17
C SER A 437 -24.77 -4.56 -12.72
N VAL A 438 -24.98 -3.37 -12.12
CA VAL A 438 -25.53 -3.26 -10.76
C VAL A 438 -27.03 -2.98 -10.79
N PRO A 439 -27.77 -3.39 -9.73
CA PRO A 439 -29.17 -3.06 -9.58
C PRO A 439 -29.42 -1.54 -9.59
N ASP A 440 -30.52 -1.10 -10.17
CA ASP A 440 -30.82 0.33 -10.30
C ASP A 440 -30.82 1.09 -8.96
N TYR A 441 -31.21 0.43 -7.88
CA TYR A 441 -31.24 1.02 -6.55
C TYR A 441 -29.84 1.34 -5.98
N ALA A 442 -28.77 0.84 -6.60
CA ALA A 442 -27.39 1.05 -6.18
C ALA A 442 -26.62 2.03 -7.08
N LYS A 443 -27.19 2.38 -8.23
CA LYS A 443 -26.60 3.33 -9.16
C LYS A 443 -26.64 4.77 -8.60
N PRO A 444 -25.71 5.64 -8.98
CA PRO A 444 -25.80 7.06 -8.61
C PRO A 444 -27.06 7.70 -9.20
N ASP A 445 -27.75 8.48 -8.38
CA ASP A 445 -28.92 9.29 -8.76
C ASP A 445 -28.52 10.68 -9.17
N ASP A 446 -27.33 11.11 -8.73
CA ASP A 446 -26.76 12.44 -8.95
C ASP A 446 -25.23 12.37 -8.98
N PHE A 447 -24.56 13.42 -9.46
CA PHE A 447 -23.11 13.50 -9.38
C PHE A 447 -22.63 14.94 -9.19
N ILE A 448 -21.43 15.08 -8.60
CA ILE A 448 -20.70 16.32 -8.47
C ILE A 448 -19.31 16.10 -9.08
N CYS A 449 -18.97 16.90 -10.08
CA CYS A 449 -17.64 16.91 -10.66
C CYS A 449 -16.76 17.93 -9.94
N VAL A 450 -15.58 17.51 -9.49
CA VAL A 450 -14.65 18.32 -8.68
C VAL A 450 -13.26 18.26 -9.32
N GLY A 451 -12.66 19.42 -9.58
CA GLY A 451 -11.29 19.49 -10.08
C GLY A 451 -10.27 18.90 -9.08
N VAL A 452 -9.12 18.46 -9.59
CA VAL A 452 -8.05 17.89 -8.75
C VAL A 452 -7.58 18.89 -7.69
N GLU A 453 -7.43 20.18 -8.05
CA GLU A 453 -7.01 21.23 -7.12
C GLU A 453 -8.08 21.50 -6.05
N GLU A 454 -9.36 21.52 -6.42
CA GLU A 454 -10.46 21.72 -5.48
C GLU A 454 -10.58 20.54 -4.52
N ALA A 455 -10.44 19.30 -5.01
CA ALA A 455 -10.45 18.09 -4.19
C ALA A 455 -9.27 18.08 -3.18
N ALA A 456 -8.10 18.56 -3.60
CA ALA A 456 -6.93 18.71 -2.75
C ALA A 456 -7.12 19.84 -1.71
N ALA A 457 -7.62 21.00 -2.12
CA ALA A 457 -7.89 22.12 -1.21
C ALA A 457 -8.93 21.79 -0.14
N ALA A 458 -9.91 20.95 -0.48
CA ALA A 458 -10.95 20.47 0.45
C ALA A 458 -10.52 19.22 1.24
N ASP A 459 -9.28 18.74 1.10
CA ASP A 459 -8.70 17.57 1.78
C ASP A 459 -9.59 16.31 1.68
N LEU A 460 -10.21 16.08 0.50
CA LEU A 460 -11.19 15.01 0.30
C LEU A 460 -10.57 13.61 0.24
N PHE A 461 -9.26 13.53 -0.05
CA PHE A 461 -8.55 12.27 -0.14
C PHE A 461 -7.29 12.30 0.71
N THR A 462 -6.89 11.15 1.22
CA THR A 462 -5.58 11.00 1.83
C THR A 462 -4.49 11.09 0.76
N VAL A 463 -3.25 11.33 1.16
CA VAL A 463 -2.10 11.35 0.23
C VAL A 463 -1.95 10.00 -0.50
N SER A 464 -2.35 8.90 0.14
CA SER A 464 -2.40 7.57 -0.50
C SER A 464 -3.63 7.36 -1.40
N GLY A 465 -4.41 8.40 -1.69
CA GLY A 465 -5.58 8.35 -2.57
C GLY A 465 -6.87 7.82 -1.94
N ARG A 466 -6.87 7.40 -0.67
CA ARG A 466 -8.08 6.88 0.00
C ARG A 466 -9.08 8.00 0.28
N PRO A 467 -10.39 7.80 0.01
CA PRO A 467 -11.41 8.81 0.26
C PRO A 467 -11.58 9.07 1.76
N ARG A 468 -11.65 10.32 2.15
CA ARG A 468 -12.06 10.77 3.48
C ARG A 468 -13.57 10.89 3.51
N ARG A 469 -14.26 9.76 3.63
CA ARG A 469 -15.72 9.66 3.44
C ARG A 469 -16.53 10.66 4.25
N ARG A 470 -16.11 10.96 5.49
CA ARG A 470 -16.80 11.96 6.34
C ARG A 470 -16.69 13.37 5.73
N ASP A 471 -15.51 13.73 5.25
CA ASP A 471 -15.25 15.06 4.71
C ASP A 471 -15.91 15.21 3.34
N ILE A 472 -15.93 14.14 2.53
CA ILE A 472 -16.65 14.07 1.27
C ILE A 472 -18.17 14.21 1.48
N ASN A 473 -18.74 13.52 2.47
CA ASN A 473 -20.16 13.67 2.80
C ASN A 473 -20.52 15.11 3.20
N ASN A 474 -19.64 15.78 3.97
CA ASN A 474 -19.84 17.18 4.36
C ASN A 474 -19.71 18.10 3.14
N PHE A 475 -18.73 17.87 2.28
CA PHE A 475 -18.50 18.63 1.04
C PHE A 475 -19.70 18.54 0.10
N ILE A 476 -20.23 17.34 -0.13
CA ILE A 476 -21.43 17.12 -0.95
C ILE A 476 -22.63 17.88 -0.39
N LYS A 477 -22.86 17.82 0.92
CA LYS A 477 -23.94 18.57 1.58
C LYS A 477 -23.82 20.08 1.39
N LEU A 478 -22.60 20.62 1.49
CA LEU A 478 -22.35 22.06 1.27
C LEU A 478 -22.66 22.45 -0.18
N LYS A 479 -22.22 21.67 -1.17
CA LYS A 479 -22.49 21.92 -2.59
C LYS A 479 -23.99 21.92 -2.90
N PHE A 480 -24.77 21.01 -2.33
CA PHE A 480 -26.23 21.01 -2.48
C PHE A 480 -26.89 22.22 -1.81
N THR A 481 -26.33 22.72 -0.70
CA THR A 481 -26.86 23.90 -0.01
C THR A 481 -26.58 25.18 -0.81
N GLU A 482 -25.41 25.30 -1.41
CA GLU A 482 -25.04 26.42 -2.28
C GLU A 482 -25.93 26.46 -3.53
N ALA A 483 -26.24 25.31 -4.14
CA ALA A 483 -27.09 25.22 -5.33
C ALA A 483 -28.55 25.62 -5.09
N ILE A 484 -29.03 25.59 -3.84
CA ILE A 484 -30.38 26.00 -3.47
C ILE A 484 -30.52 27.54 -3.27
N ASN A 485 -29.38 28.20 -2.99
CA ASN A 485 -29.33 29.64 -2.68
C ASN A 485 -29.01 30.51 -3.92
N VAL A 486 -28.93 29.93 -5.10
CA VAL A 486 -28.75 30.58 -6.41
C VAL A 486 -30.02 30.38 -7.24
#